data_d03fcb154d164f9c316e9cfd97d6b233
#
_entry.id   d03fcb154d164f9c316e9cfd97d6b233
#
_cell.length_a   1.000
_cell.length_b   1.000
_cell.length_c   1.000
_cell.angle_alpha   90.00
_cell.angle_beta   90.00
_cell.angle_gamma   90.00
#
_symmetry.space_group_name_H-M   'P 1'
#
loop_
_entity.id
_entity.type
_entity.pdbx_description
1 polymer ?
#
loop_
_entity_poly.entity_id
_entity_poly.type
_entity_poly.pdbx_seq_one_letter_code
_entity_poly.pdbx_strand_id
1 'polypeptide(L)'
;MAIDGLFLYNIQEKLNAYTPCKIGKIQNISDEEILIHLHTRNDGNQKLVINVHSNTNRVYIANFIPGIQPEPSNFVMVLRKLCSQAIVESFEQVGYDRILCLHLSCRNEFQDLVKYDLNIELMGKYANMVLVKDKNTGELRPIDP
;
A
#
# COMPACT_ATOMS: atom_id res chain seq x y z
N MET A 1 7.28 -1.89 17.76
CA MET A 1 6.09 -1.45 18.51
C MET A 1 4.91 -1.34 17.56
N ALA A 2 3.77 -1.87 17.96
CA ALA A 2 2.58 -1.80 17.11
C ALA A 2 2.00 -0.40 17.11
N ILE A 3 1.44 0.00 15.98
CA ILE A 3 0.73 1.26 15.83
C ILE A 3 -0.64 1.14 16.48
N ASP A 4 -1.06 2.13 17.26
CA ASP A 4 -2.43 2.18 17.78
C ASP A 4 -3.37 2.85 16.76
N GLY A 5 -4.69 2.72 16.99
CA GLY A 5 -5.69 3.22 16.05
C GLY A 5 -5.69 4.72 15.87
N LEU A 6 -5.42 5.49 16.92
CA LEU A 6 -5.36 6.95 16.84
C LEU A 6 -4.15 7.41 16.04
N PHE A 7 -3.01 6.78 16.25
CA PHE A 7 -1.80 7.09 15.50
C PHE A 7 -1.99 6.78 14.01
N LEU A 8 -2.65 5.66 13.70
CA LEU A 8 -2.95 5.30 12.33
C LEU A 8 -3.91 6.30 11.66
N TYR A 9 -4.88 6.81 12.40
CA TYR A 9 -5.77 7.84 11.88
C TYR A 9 -4.97 9.09 11.47
N ASN A 10 -4.01 9.51 12.27
CA ASN A 10 -3.18 10.66 11.95
C ASN A 10 -2.32 10.41 10.71
N ILE A 11 -1.82 9.19 10.54
CA ILE A 11 -1.08 8.80 9.33
C ILE A 11 -2.00 8.85 8.11
N GLN A 12 -3.23 8.33 8.22
CA GLN A 12 -4.22 8.37 7.16
C GLN A 12 -4.44 9.81 6.67
N GLU A 13 -4.62 10.75 7.59
CA GLU A 13 -4.87 12.14 7.22
C GLU A 13 -3.67 12.75 6.49
N LYS A 14 -2.46 12.46 6.96
CA LYS A 14 -1.23 12.94 6.30
C LYS A 14 -1.08 12.37 4.90
N LEU A 15 -1.34 11.08 4.73
CA LEU A 15 -1.19 10.41 3.44
C LEU A 15 -2.25 10.88 2.44
N ASN A 16 -3.47 11.16 2.92
CA ASN A 16 -4.52 11.65 2.04
C ASN A 16 -4.23 13.03 1.45
N ALA A 17 -3.32 13.79 2.07
CA ALA A 17 -2.88 15.05 1.49
C ALA A 17 -2.14 14.87 0.15
N TYR A 18 -1.61 13.67 -0.11
CA TYR A 18 -0.92 13.35 -1.36
C TYR A 18 -1.85 12.79 -2.43
N THR A 19 -3.09 12.44 -2.08
CA THR A 19 -4.00 11.78 -3.03
C THR A 19 -4.82 12.77 -3.84
N PRO A 20 -5.19 12.42 -5.08
CA PRO A 20 -4.79 11.20 -5.77
C PRO A 20 -3.33 11.26 -6.20
N CYS A 21 -2.67 10.12 -6.22
CA CYS A 21 -1.29 10.02 -6.65
C CYS A 21 -1.07 8.71 -7.41
N LYS A 22 0.00 8.68 -8.20
CA LYS A 22 0.26 7.55 -9.09
C LYS A 22 1.36 6.67 -8.51
N ILE A 23 1.16 5.37 -8.54
CA ILE A 23 2.19 4.41 -8.15
C ILE A 23 3.24 4.31 -9.25
N GLY A 24 4.50 4.50 -8.86
CA GLY A 24 5.65 4.25 -9.72
C GLY A 24 6.28 2.90 -9.40
N LYS A 25 7.56 2.91 -9.02
CA LYS A 25 8.28 1.68 -8.70
C LYS A 25 7.78 1.08 -7.39
N ILE A 26 7.74 -0.24 -7.34
CA ILE A 26 7.43 -1.01 -6.14
C ILE A 26 8.62 -1.94 -5.90
N GLN A 27 9.23 -1.85 -4.74
CA GLN A 27 10.48 -2.56 -4.43
C GLN A 27 10.43 -3.14 -3.03
N ASN A 28 11.22 -4.19 -2.79
CA ASN A 28 11.41 -4.72 -1.45
C ASN A 28 12.63 -4.07 -0.79
N ILE A 29 12.46 -3.61 0.44
CA ILE A 29 13.58 -3.29 1.33
C ILE A 29 14.03 -4.59 1.99
N SER A 30 13.09 -5.40 2.43
CA SER A 30 13.27 -6.75 2.94
C SER A 30 12.05 -7.58 2.55
N ASP A 31 11.99 -8.84 2.95
CA ASP A 31 10.84 -9.68 2.64
C ASP A 31 9.54 -9.18 3.29
N GLU A 32 9.65 -8.42 4.38
CA GLU A 32 8.51 -7.93 5.13
C GLU A 32 8.33 -6.41 5.02
N GLU A 33 9.11 -5.78 4.15
CA GLU A 33 9.13 -4.33 4.05
C GLU A 33 9.18 -3.92 2.58
N ILE A 34 8.20 -3.15 2.14
CA ILE A 34 8.13 -2.70 0.75
C ILE A 34 8.19 -1.18 0.66
N LEU A 35 8.72 -0.71 -0.46
CA LEU A 35 8.82 0.70 -0.80
C LEU A 35 7.98 0.93 -2.05
N ILE A 36 7.02 1.85 -1.96
CA ILE A 36 6.19 2.25 -3.08
C ILE A 36 6.48 3.71 -3.39
N HIS A 37 6.93 3.99 -4.61
CA HIS A 37 7.14 5.35 -5.07
C HIS A 37 5.80 5.94 -5.49
N LEU A 38 5.46 7.11 -4.93
CA LEU A 38 4.22 7.82 -5.24
C LEU A 38 4.56 9.11 -5.98
N HIS A 39 3.97 9.28 -7.17
CA HIS A 39 4.11 10.51 -7.94
C HIS A 39 2.92 11.40 -7.62
N THR A 40 3.18 12.43 -6.82
CA THR A 40 2.12 13.34 -6.37
C THR A 40 2.03 14.54 -7.31
N ARG A 41 0.88 15.23 -7.26
CA ARG A 41 0.66 16.39 -8.10
C ARG A 41 1.48 17.60 -7.66
N ASN A 42 1.53 17.85 -6.35
CA ASN A 42 2.12 19.07 -5.80
C ASN A 42 3.40 18.86 -4.98
N ASP A 43 3.65 17.63 -4.56
CA ASP A 43 4.72 17.34 -3.60
C ASP A 43 5.84 16.47 -4.17
N GLY A 44 5.86 16.31 -5.50
CA GLY A 44 6.88 15.51 -6.17
C GLY A 44 6.76 14.02 -5.85
N ASN A 45 7.89 13.33 -5.92
CA ASN A 45 7.94 11.91 -5.61
C ASN A 45 8.05 11.70 -4.11
N GLN A 46 7.12 10.93 -3.55
CA GLN A 46 7.14 10.52 -2.15
C GLN A 46 7.42 9.04 -2.05
N LYS A 47 8.08 8.63 -0.99
CA LYS A 47 8.48 7.23 -0.79
C LYS A 47 7.68 6.66 0.36
N LEU A 48 6.68 5.84 0.03
CA LEU A 48 5.84 5.19 1.03
C LEU A 48 6.48 3.87 1.42
N VAL A 49 6.79 3.69 2.69
CA VAL A 49 7.33 2.45 3.23
C VAL A 49 6.25 1.75 4.04
N ILE A 50 6.02 0.48 3.73
CA ILE A 50 5.08 -0.38 4.45
C ILE A 50 5.89 -1.53 5.05
N ASN A 51 5.93 -1.58 6.37
CA ASN A 51 6.66 -2.60 7.12
C ASN A 51 5.67 -3.45 7.89
N VAL A 52 5.62 -4.74 7.60
CA VAL A 52 4.74 -5.69 8.29
C VAL A 52 5.52 -6.65 9.18
N HIS A 53 6.76 -6.33 9.51
CA HIS A 53 7.53 -7.14 10.46
C HIS A 53 6.83 -7.13 11.82
N SER A 54 6.80 -8.29 12.47
CA SER A 54 6.00 -8.50 13.68
C SER A 54 6.32 -7.53 14.82
N ASN A 55 7.57 -7.08 14.93
CA ASN A 55 8.00 -6.22 16.03
C ASN A 55 8.03 -4.74 15.68
N THR A 56 8.01 -4.39 14.40
CA THR A 56 8.24 -3.02 13.94
C THR A 56 7.27 -2.59 12.86
N ASN A 57 6.10 -3.21 12.77
CA ASN A 57 5.14 -2.89 11.70
C ASN A 57 4.70 -1.43 11.77
N ARG A 58 4.73 -0.79 10.60
CA ARG A 58 4.37 0.63 10.46
C ARG A 58 4.28 1.02 8.99
N VAL A 59 3.64 2.17 8.76
CA VAL A 59 3.57 2.81 7.44
C VAL A 59 4.06 4.24 7.60
N TYR A 60 4.96 4.69 6.72
CA TYR A 60 5.49 6.04 6.81
C TYR A 60 6.07 6.51 5.47
N ILE A 61 6.26 7.81 5.36
CA ILE A 61 6.95 8.43 4.23
C ILE A 61 8.43 8.56 4.59
N ALA A 62 9.31 7.98 3.78
CA ALA A 62 10.74 8.01 4.01
C ALA A 62 11.38 9.25 3.39
N ASN A 63 12.38 9.81 4.08
CA ASN A 63 13.13 10.95 3.58
C ASN A 63 14.26 10.56 2.65
N PHE A 64 14.68 9.30 2.68
CA PHE A 64 15.74 8.77 1.81
C PHE A 64 15.42 7.33 1.45
N ILE A 65 16.08 6.83 0.40
CA ILE A 65 15.85 5.43 -0.03
C ILE A 65 16.78 4.53 0.79
N PRO A 66 16.22 3.60 1.57
CA PRO A 66 17.03 2.59 2.26
C PRO A 66 17.57 1.56 1.26
N GLY A 67 18.39 0.64 1.73
CA GLY A 67 18.90 -0.43 0.89
C GLY A 67 17.77 -1.27 0.31
N ILE A 68 17.84 -1.52 -1.00
CA ILE A 68 16.81 -2.27 -1.73
C ILE A 68 17.29 -3.71 -1.90
N GLN A 69 16.40 -4.65 -1.59
CA GLN A 69 16.66 -6.07 -1.80
C GLN A 69 16.80 -6.36 -3.30
N PRO A 70 17.80 -7.14 -3.74
CA PRO A 70 18.01 -7.40 -5.16
C PRO A 70 16.82 -8.07 -5.86
N GLU A 71 16.17 -9.02 -5.19
CA GLU A 71 15.07 -9.76 -5.77
C GLU A 71 13.75 -9.40 -5.10
N PRO A 72 12.70 -9.10 -5.90
CA PRO A 72 11.39 -8.83 -5.33
C PRO A 72 10.74 -10.10 -4.79
N SER A 73 9.96 -9.95 -3.72
CA SER A 73 9.13 -11.03 -3.20
C SER A 73 8.00 -11.36 -4.18
N ASN A 74 7.37 -12.52 -4.01
CA ASN A 74 6.22 -12.90 -4.82
C ASN A 74 5.09 -11.87 -4.72
N PHE A 75 4.85 -11.36 -3.53
CA PHE A 75 3.82 -10.35 -3.31
C PHE A 75 4.10 -9.07 -4.11
N VAL A 76 5.35 -8.59 -4.08
CA VAL A 76 5.74 -7.40 -4.86
C VAL A 76 5.62 -7.66 -6.35
N MET A 77 5.94 -8.87 -6.81
CA MET A 77 5.77 -9.23 -8.22
C MET A 77 4.30 -9.15 -8.64
N VAL A 78 3.39 -9.62 -7.79
CA VAL A 78 1.95 -9.51 -8.04
C VAL A 78 1.51 -8.05 -8.06
N LEU A 79 1.97 -7.24 -7.10
CA LEU A 79 1.67 -5.81 -7.09
C LEU A 79 2.16 -5.12 -8.36
N ARG A 80 3.37 -5.43 -8.81
CA ARG A 80 3.90 -4.87 -10.05
C ARG A 80 3.06 -5.24 -11.25
N LYS A 81 2.60 -6.49 -11.31
CA LYS A 81 1.81 -6.98 -12.42
C LYS A 81 0.44 -6.31 -12.49
N LEU A 82 -0.22 -6.16 -11.34
CA LEU A 82 -1.60 -5.72 -11.28
C LEU A 82 -1.76 -4.22 -11.03
N CYS A 83 -0.85 -3.61 -10.30
CA CYS A 83 -1.01 -2.25 -9.79
C CYS A 83 0.09 -1.28 -10.25
N SER A 84 0.95 -1.68 -11.17
CA SER A 84 1.92 -0.75 -11.76
C SER A 84 1.17 0.37 -12.47
N GLN A 85 1.55 1.62 -12.22
CA GLN A 85 0.89 2.79 -12.78
C GLN A 85 -0.54 3.02 -12.23
N ALA A 86 -0.93 2.32 -11.17
CA ALA A 86 -2.23 2.53 -10.55
C ALA A 86 -2.31 3.90 -9.89
N ILE A 87 -3.53 4.41 -9.77
CA ILE A 87 -3.80 5.63 -9.02
C ILE A 87 -4.23 5.23 -7.61
N VAL A 88 -3.58 5.81 -6.61
CA VAL A 88 -4.04 5.72 -5.23
C VAL A 88 -5.09 6.81 -5.05
N GLU A 89 -6.34 6.41 -4.98
CA GLU A 89 -7.44 7.36 -4.87
C GLU A 89 -7.56 7.92 -3.45
N SER A 90 -7.34 7.07 -2.47
CA SER A 90 -7.39 7.46 -1.07
C SER A 90 -6.73 6.43 -0.16
N PHE A 91 -6.41 6.87 1.05
CA PHE A 91 -5.99 6.00 2.15
C PHE A 91 -7.11 6.04 3.19
N GLU A 92 -7.52 4.89 3.67
CA GLU A 92 -8.61 4.79 4.63
C GLU A 92 -8.28 3.83 5.76
N GLN A 93 -8.46 4.28 7.01
CA GLN A 93 -8.43 3.40 8.16
C GLN A 93 -9.78 2.67 8.24
N VAL A 94 -9.75 1.35 8.29
CA VAL A 94 -10.98 0.54 8.31
C VAL A 94 -11.53 0.50 9.74
N GLY A 95 -12.64 1.20 9.97
CA GLY A 95 -13.26 1.28 11.29
C GLY A 95 -12.30 1.87 12.33
N TYR A 96 -12.23 1.24 13.48
CA TYR A 96 -11.29 1.60 14.54
C TYR A 96 -10.10 0.62 14.60
N ASP A 97 -10.02 -0.29 13.65
CA ASP A 97 -8.96 -1.29 13.63
C ASP A 97 -7.65 -0.70 13.12
N ARG A 98 -6.55 -1.43 13.33
CA ARG A 98 -5.24 -1.04 12.84
C ARG A 98 -5.03 -1.58 11.42
N ILE A 99 -5.99 -1.26 10.56
CA ILE A 99 -5.98 -1.64 9.16
C ILE A 99 -6.03 -0.38 8.33
N LEU A 100 -5.04 -0.19 7.47
CA LEU A 100 -5.00 0.89 6.50
C LEU A 100 -5.26 0.32 5.13
N CYS A 101 -6.26 0.85 4.43
CA CYS A 101 -6.59 0.43 3.08
C CYS A 101 -6.16 1.49 2.07
N LEU A 102 -5.44 1.06 1.03
CA LEU A 102 -5.15 1.89 -0.14
C LEU A 102 -6.15 1.53 -1.22
N HIS A 103 -6.99 2.48 -1.57
CA HIS A 103 -7.97 2.31 -2.66
C HIS A 103 -7.28 2.64 -3.98
N LEU A 104 -7.10 1.64 -4.83
CA LEU A 104 -6.34 1.74 -6.07
C LEU A 104 -7.26 1.58 -7.27
N SER A 105 -6.98 2.33 -8.33
CA SER A 105 -7.64 2.11 -9.62
C SER A 105 -6.57 2.04 -10.71
N CYS A 106 -6.75 1.12 -11.66
CA CYS A 106 -5.82 0.97 -12.76
C CYS A 106 -6.54 0.42 -13.99
N ARG A 107 -5.86 0.49 -15.13
CA ARG A 107 -6.36 -0.12 -16.37
C ARG A 107 -5.69 -1.46 -16.56
N ASN A 108 -6.48 -2.48 -16.91
CA ASN A 108 -5.93 -3.79 -17.25
C ASN A 108 -5.45 -3.79 -18.71
N GLU A 109 -5.01 -4.95 -19.20
CA GLU A 109 -4.52 -5.09 -20.57
C GLU A 109 -5.59 -4.81 -21.63
N PHE A 110 -6.88 -4.90 -21.26
CA PHE A 110 -8.00 -4.58 -22.15
C PHE A 110 -8.49 -3.15 -21.99
N GLN A 111 -7.76 -2.31 -21.23
CA GLN A 111 -8.10 -0.92 -20.95
C GLN A 111 -9.36 -0.75 -20.10
N ASP A 112 -9.83 -1.82 -19.46
CA ASP A 112 -10.93 -1.74 -18.51
C ASP A 112 -10.44 -1.18 -17.18
N LEU A 113 -11.27 -0.36 -16.55
CA LEU A 113 -10.98 0.15 -15.22
C LEU A 113 -11.17 -0.96 -14.19
N VAL A 114 -10.12 -1.23 -13.43
CA VAL A 114 -10.14 -2.25 -12.38
C VAL A 114 -9.76 -1.59 -11.07
N LYS A 115 -10.45 -1.96 -10.00
CA LYS A 115 -10.19 -1.43 -8.66
C LYS A 115 -9.65 -2.52 -7.77
N TYR A 116 -8.65 -2.15 -6.98
CA TYR A 116 -8.04 -3.02 -5.98
C TYR A 116 -8.01 -2.30 -4.65
N ASP A 117 -8.10 -3.06 -3.57
CA ASP A 117 -7.85 -2.57 -2.22
C ASP A 117 -6.61 -3.27 -1.69
N LEU A 118 -5.60 -2.50 -1.33
CA LEU A 118 -4.44 -3.02 -0.63
C LEU A 118 -4.66 -2.76 0.86
N ASN A 119 -4.97 -3.82 1.59
CA ASN A 119 -5.21 -3.75 3.03
C ASN A 119 -3.91 -4.06 3.77
N ILE A 120 -3.51 -3.13 4.62
CA ILE A 120 -2.30 -3.25 5.43
C ILE A 120 -2.76 -3.44 6.87
N GLU A 121 -2.57 -4.65 7.39
CA GLU A 121 -3.00 -5.04 8.73
C GLU A 121 -1.83 -4.88 9.69
N LEU A 122 -1.89 -3.85 10.53
CA LEU A 122 -0.80 -3.46 11.41
C LEU A 122 -1.10 -3.93 12.85
N MET A 123 -1.24 -5.23 13.02
CA MET A 123 -1.69 -5.84 14.27
C MET A 123 -0.57 -6.59 15.00
N GLY A 124 0.58 -5.94 15.20
CA GLY A 124 1.70 -6.53 15.91
C GLY A 124 2.24 -7.76 15.17
N LYS A 125 2.34 -8.89 15.87
CA LYS A 125 2.92 -10.10 15.28
C LYS A 125 2.06 -10.71 14.16
N TYR A 126 0.84 -10.25 13.98
CA TYR A 126 -0.05 -10.71 12.91
C TYR A 126 -0.16 -9.71 11.77
N ALA A 127 0.81 -8.78 11.69
CA ALA A 127 0.81 -7.80 10.61
C ALA A 127 0.90 -8.47 9.25
N ASN A 128 0.18 -7.93 8.26
CA ASN A 128 0.09 -8.53 6.94
C ASN A 128 -0.37 -7.51 5.91
N MET A 129 -0.14 -7.83 4.63
CA MET A 129 -0.69 -7.08 3.51
C MET A 129 -1.54 -8.01 2.67
N VAL A 130 -2.74 -7.58 2.31
CA VAL A 130 -3.66 -8.37 1.49
C VAL A 130 -4.17 -7.51 0.35
N LEU A 131 -3.93 -7.98 -0.88
CA LEU A 131 -4.46 -7.32 -2.07
C LEU A 131 -5.79 -7.98 -2.44
N VAL A 132 -6.83 -7.17 -2.61
CA VAL A 132 -8.18 -7.65 -2.90
C VAL A 132 -8.66 -6.95 -4.15
N LYS A 133 -9.21 -7.71 -5.10
CA LYS A 133 -9.79 -7.16 -6.31
C LYS A 133 -11.26 -6.86 -6.07
N ASP A 134 -11.65 -5.61 -6.37
CA ASP A 134 -13.05 -5.24 -6.35
C ASP A 134 -13.72 -5.75 -7.61
N LYS A 135 -14.77 -6.53 -7.44
CA LYS A 135 -15.58 -7.02 -8.56
C LYS A 135 -16.76 -6.09 -8.79
N ASN A 136 -17.25 -6.09 -10.01
CA ASN A 136 -18.43 -5.32 -10.37
C ASN A 136 -19.66 -5.67 -9.54
N THR A 137 -19.65 -6.81 -8.88
CA THR A 137 -20.70 -7.25 -7.95
C THR A 137 -20.57 -6.63 -6.57
N GLY A 138 -19.52 -5.87 -6.31
CA GLY A 138 -19.21 -5.34 -4.99
C GLY A 138 -18.51 -6.32 -4.07
N GLU A 139 -18.28 -7.54 -4.50
CA GLU A 139 -17.54 -8.51 -3.71
C GLU A 139 -16.05 -8.31 -3.86
N LEU A 140 -15.32 -8.44 -2.75
CA LEU A 140 -13.88 -8.38 -2.74
C LEU A 140 -13.31 -9.79 -2.63
N ARG A 141 -12.24 -10.05 -3.37
CA ARG A 141 -11.56 -11.34 -3.34
C ARG A 141 -10.10 -11.16 -2.98
N PRO A 142 -9.60 -11.94 -2.02
CA PRO A 142 -8.15 -12.00 -1.79
C PRO A 142 -7.46 -12.52 -3.06
N ILE A 143 -6.37 -11.85 -3.45
CA ILE A 143 -5.57 -12.28 -4.61
C ILE A 143 -4.33 -12.98 -4.12
N ASP A 144 -3.61 -12.35 -3.18
CA ASP A 144 -2.38 -12.90 -2.62
C ASP A 144 -2.02 -12.10 -1.37
N PRO A 145 -1.81 -12.76 -0.23
CA PRO A 145 -1.40 -12.07 0.98
C PRO A 145 0.02 -11.54 0.92
#